data_a56e7f2f7e65614c21e465e4e325e8e4
#
_entry.id   a56e7f2f7e65614c21e465e4e325e8e4
#
_cell.length_a   1.000
_cell.length_b   1.000
_cell.length_c   1.000
_cell.angle_alpha   90.00
_cell.angle_beta   90.00
_cell.angle_gamma   90.00
#
_symmetry.space_group_name_H-M   'P 1'
#
loop_
_entity.id
_entity.type
_entity.pdbx_description
1 polymer ?
#
loop_
_entity_poly.entity_id
_entity_poly.type
_entity_poly.pdbx_seq_one_letter_code
_entity_poly.pdbx_strand_id
1 'polypeptide(L)'
;MTRTALALLASALACAGAPRAASDVASRSTFPGDYRCVPFHDARYARGPQSIPGRIENEYYDTMDVPADRKKSVEEGTCYHDTDTTNSGSGTLNGTGSYINEFRMGESPDISYTKFGHAGVAIDDSPYNLVVPEANSLYLGWIAPGEWVRYTVNVASEGWYSITTMYTSKLGGRISLDVDGVDATGPLALPITYAAADTIDWRQAHHWNRVAGLGRFRLPAGKHLLTLHFLDHPVMNFDYMEFVPVP
;
A
#
# COMPACT_ATOMS: atom_id res chain seq x y z
N MET A 1 -29.41 61.97 -14.52
CA MET A 1 -28.18 61.44 -15.11
C MET A 1 -27.93 60.11 -14.46
N THR A 2 -28.45 59.05 -15.07
CA THR A 2 -28.40 57.68 -14.58
C THR A 2 -27.23 56.94 -15.26
N ARG A 3 -26.26 56.47 -14.49
CA ARG A 3 -25.13 55.67 -14.98
C ARG A 3 -25.46 54.19 -14.78
N THR A 4 -25.67 53.49 -15.87
CA THR A 4 -25.85 52.05 -15.91
C THR A 4 -24.48 51.39 -15.85
N ALA A 5 -24.25 50.56 -14.83
CA ALA A 5 -23.03 49.73 -14.72
C ALA A 5 -23.28 48.42 -15.42
N LEU A 6 -22.45 48.13 -16.42
CA LEU A 6 -22.42 46.85 -17.15
C LEU A 6 -21.53 45.86 -16.40
N ALA A 7 -22.13 44.80 -15.87
CA ALA A 7 -21.39 43.72 -15.23
C ALA A 7 -20.94 42.71 -16.30
N LEU A 8 -19.63 42.57 -16.51
CA LEU A 8 -19.03 41.48 -17.30
C LEU A 8 -19.04 40.21 -16.45
N LEU A 9 -19.81 39.21 -16.86
CA LEU A 9 -19.65 37.85 -16.38
C LEU A 9 -18.47 37.20 -17.11
N ALA A 10 -17.38 36.96 -16.41
CA ALA A 10 -16.29 36.11 -16.89
C ALA A 10 -16.67 34.66 -16.64
N SER A 11 -17.01 33.92 -17.70
CA SER A 11 -17.18 32.45 -17.64
C SER A 11 -15.83 31.78 -17.53
N ALA A 12 -15.48 31.29 -16.36
CA ALA A 12 -14.34 30.40 -16.17
C ALA A 12 -14.69 29.04 -16.78
N LEU A 13 -14.10 28.75 -17.94
CA LEU A 13 -14.16 27.45 -18.58
C LEU A 13 -13.24 26.54 -17.79
N ALA A 14 -13.79 25.73 -16.89
CA ALA A 14 -13.06 24.64 -16.24
C ALA A 14 -12.73 23.59 -17.32
N CYS A 15 -11.48 23.53 -17.74
CA CYS A 15 -10.98 22.38 -18.47
C CYS A 15 -11.00 21.17 -17.53
N ALA A 16 -12.12 20.42 -17.56
CA ALA A 16 -12.15 19.06 -17.06
C ALA A 16 -11.22 18.27 -17.99
N GLY A 17 -10.02 17.97 -17.51
CA GLY A 17 -9.12 17.04 -18.18
C GLY A 17 -9.90 15.74 -18.41
N ALA A 18 -10.05 15.32 -19.65
CA ALA A 18 -10.62 14.02 -19.98
C ALA A 18 -9.87 12.96 -19.17
N PRO A 19 -10.56 11.93 -18.62
CA PRO A 19 -9.87 10.81 -17.99
C PRO A 19 -8.86 10.27 -18.99
N ARG A 20 -7.60 10.33 -18.62
CA ARG A 20 -6.52 9.74 -19.40
C ARG A 20 -6.92 8.29 -19.61
N ALA A 21 -7.20 7.89 -20.84
CA ALA A 21 -7.53 6.52 -21.15
C ALA A 21 -6.52 5.63 -20.44
N ALA A 22 -6.96 4.53 -19.83
CA ALA A 22 -6.12 3.48 -19.27
C ALA A 22 -5.35 2.86 -20.46
N SER A 23 -4.47 3.68 -21.04
CA SER A 23 -3.80 3.49 -22.29
C SER A 23 -2.52 2.74 -22.01
N ASP A 24 -2.41 1.57 -22.59
CA ASP A 24 -1.14 0.98 -23.05
C ASP A 24 0.04 1.00 -22.08
N VAL A 25 -0.16 0.82 -20.78
CA VAL A 25 0.91 0.37 -19.87
C VAL A 25 1.52 -0.93 -20.42
N ALA A 26 0.67 -1.80 -20.96
CA ALA A 26 1.07 -3.08 -21.55
C ALA A 26 2.08 -2.97 -22.71
N SER A 27 2.06 -1.89 -23.47
CA SER A 27 2.95 -1.76 -24.65
C SER A 27 4.30 -1.11 -24.33
N ARG A 28 4.49 -0.56 -23.13
CA ARG A 28 5.67 0.24 -22.75
C ARG A 28 6.37 -0.22 -21.50
N SER A 29 5.77 -1.08 -20.69
CA SER A 29 6.37 -1.52 -19.44
C SER A 29 7.39 -2.62 -19.69
N THR A 30 8.62 -2.35 -19.30
CA THR A 30 9.70 -3.33 -19.29
C THR A 30 10.32 -3.30 -17.91
N PHE A 31 10.51 -4.46 -17.30
CA PHE A 31 11.17 -4.58 -16.00
C PHE A 31 12.48 -3.79 -16.00
N PRO A 32 12.69 -2.85 -15.05
CA PRO A 32 13.87 -1.98 -15.05
C PRO A 32 15.15 -2.79 -14.93
N GLY A 33 16.05 -2.67 -15.92
CA GLY A 33 17.28 -3.46 -15.97
C GLY A 33 18.34 -3.07 -14.92
N ASP A 34 18.18 -1.92 -14.30
CA ASP A 34 19.06 -1.39 -13.23
C ASP A 34 18.47 -1.58 -11.83
N TYR A 35 17.29 -2.20 -11.71
CA TYR A 35 16.68 -2.51 -10.41
C TYR A 35 17.49 -3.56 -9.67
N ARG A 36 17.88 -3.25 -8.44
CA ARG A 36 18.83 -4.07 -7.64
C ARG A 36 18.18 -4.85 -6.52
N CYS A 37 16.93 -4.53 -6.16
CA CYS A 37 16.26 -5.30 -5.15
C CYS A 37 15.74 -6.62 -5.75
N VAL A 38 15.54 -7.58 -4.90
CA VAL A 38 15.04 -8.92 -5.24
C VAL A 38 13.77 -9.20 -4.42
N PRO A 39 12.92 -10.12 -4.88
CA PRO A 39 11.77 -10.55 -4.08
C PRO A 39 12.20 -10.91 -2.66
N PHE A 40 11.42 -10.44 -1.68
CA PHE A 40 11.71 -10.76 -0.29
C PHE A 40 11.86 -12.28 -0.09
N HIS A 41 12.87 -12.68 0.66
CA HIS A 41 13.10 -14.06 1.07
C HIS A 41 13.84 -14.10 2.40
N ASP A 42 13.52 -15.11 3.19
CA ASP A 42 14.22 -15.48 4.41
C ASP A 42 14.08 -16.99 4.64
N ALA A 43 14.41 -17.46 5.84
CA ALA A 43 14.31 -18.88 6.18
C ALA A 43 12.87 -19.42 6.19
N ARG A 44 11.86 -18.56 6.35
CA ARG A 44 10.44 -18.94 6.35
C ARG A 44 9.74 -18.65 5.02
N TYR A 45 10.15 -17.58 4.33
CA TYR A 45 9.56 -17.18 3.07
C TYR A 45 10.60 -17.26 1.95
N ALA A 46 10.51 -18.30 1.15
CA ALA A 46 11.45 -18.57 0.06
C ALA A 46 10.74 -18.71 -1.31
N ARG A 47 9.59 -18.04 -1.50
CA ARG A 47 8.74 -18.27 -2.68
C ARG A 47 9.15 -17.50 -3.93
N GLY A 48 10.06 -16.51 -3.79
CA GLY A 48 10.41 -15.64 -4.90
C GLY A 48 9.30 -14.64 -5.25
N PRO A 49 9.17 -14.22 -6.53
CA PRO A 49 8.19 -13.23 -6.95
C PRO A 49 6.77 -13.62 -6.57
N GLN A 50 6.02 -12.67 -6.02
CA GLN A 50 4.60 -12.86 -5.74
C GLN A 50 3.81 -12.94 -7.05
N SER A 51 2.74 -13.74 -7.10
CA SER A 51 2.05 -14.06 -8.35
C SER A 51 0.76 -13.27 -8.53
N ILE A 52 0.51 -12.82 -9.77
CA ILE A 52 -0.74 -12.21 -10.21
C ILE A 52 -1.35 -13.08 -11.33
N PRO A 53 -2.66 -13.43 -11.27
CA PRO A 53 -3.64 -13.11 -10.22
C PRO A 53 -3.28 -13.76 -8.89
N GLY A 54 -3.74 -13.13 -7.80
CA GLY A 54 -3.50 -13.61 -6.45
C GLY A 54 -3.23 -12.48 -5.46
N ARG A 55 -2.87 -12.90 -4.28
CA ARG A 55 -2.63 -12.02 -3.15
C ARG A 55 -1.16 -11.62 -3.08
N ILE A 56 -0.90 -10.32 -2.97
CA ILE A 56 0.38 -9.71 -2.67
C ILE A 56 0.34 -9.29 -1.21
N GLU A 57 1.18 -9.94 -0.40
CA GLU A 57 1.34 -9.58 1.02
C GLU A 57 2.22 -8.33 1.10
N ASN A 58 1.70 -7.28 1.75
CA ASN A 58 2.33 -5.97 1.68
C ASN A 58 3.65 -5.89 2.45
N GLU A 59 3.81 -6.66 3.50
CA GLU A 59 5.06 -6.74 4.26
C GLU A 59 6.20 -7.44 3.50
N TYR A 60 5.89 -8.20 2.43
CA TYR A 60 6.88 -8.88 1.61
C TYR A 60 7.33 -8.05 0.41
N TYR A 61 7.51 -6.73 0.62
CA TYR A 61 8.17 -5.87 -0.39
C TYR A 61 9.62 -6.31 -0.62
N ASP A 62 10.15 -5.97 -1.77
CA ASP A 62 11.49 -6.36 -2.21
C ASP A 62 12.59 -5.93 -1.24
N THR A 63 13.72 -6.62 -1.26
CA THR A 63 14.87 -6.43 -0.36
C THR A 63 16.19 -6.49 -1.13
N MET A 64 17.29 -6.20 -0.48
CA MET A 64 18.64 -6.46 -0.99
C MET A 64 19.35 -7.53 -0.15
N ASP A 65 20.18 -8.33 -0.82
CA ASP A 65 21.04 -9.33 -0.16
C ASP A 65 22.25 -8.66 0.48
N VAL A 66 22.01 -7.92 1.54
CA VAL A 66 23.04 -7.22 2.32
C VAL A 66 22.84 -7.48 3.81
N PRO A 67 23.90 -7.36 4.63
CA PRO A 67 23.76 -7.45 6.08
C PRO A 67 22.69 -6.49 6.65
N ALA A 68 21.98 -6.94 7.68
CA ALA A 68 20.83 -6.23 8.25
C ALA A 68 21.14 -4.79 8.68
N ASP A 69 22.34 -4.54 9.21
CA ASP A 69 22.82 -3.22 9.61
C ASP A 69 23.04 -2.25 8.43
N ARG A 70 23.08 -2.75 7.21
CA ARG A 70 23.24 -1.96 5.98
C ARG A 70 21.95 -1.79 5.19
N LYS A 71 20.93 -2.63 5.40
CA LYS A 71 19.70 -2.64 4.61
C LYS A 71 19.08 -1.24 4.49
N LYS A 72 18.77 -0.61 5.61
CA LYS A 72 18.17 0.72 5.63
C LYS A 72 18.90 1.74 4.73
N SER A 73 20.21 1.77 4.75
CA SER A 73 21.00 2.76 4.01
C SER A 73 21.08 2.51 2.50
N VAL A 74 20.83 1.28 2.03
CA VAL A 74 20.95 0.91 0.61
C VAL A 74 19.60 0.59 -0.04
N GLU A 75 18.61 0.23 0.72
CA GLU A 75 17.26 -0.10 0.24
C GLU A 75 16.36 1.12 0.13
N GLU A 76 16.55 2.11 1.05
CA GLU A 76 15.84 3.39 1.02
C GLU A 76 16.02 4.10 -0.33
N GLY A 77 14.92 4.55 -0.91
CA GLY A 77 14.88 5.15 -2.25
C GLY A 77 15.03 4.15 -3.41
N THR A 78 15.21 2.84 -3.11
CA THR A 78 15.38 1.80 -4.13
C THR A 78 14.33 0.70 -4.00
N CYS A 79 14.25 0.03 -2.86
CA CYS A 79 13.25 -1.02 -2.61
C CYS A 79 11.97 -0.45 -1.99
N TYR A 80 12.13 0.60 -1.21
CA TYR A 80 11.07 1.33 -0.54
C TYR A 80 11.48 2.79 -0.30
N HIS A 81 10.52 3.60 0.10
CA HIS A 81 10.73 4.92 0.68
C HIS A 81 9.83 5.07 1.90
N ASP A 82 10.44 5.44 3.01
CA ASP A 82 9.78 5.73 4.26
C ASP A 82 10.11 7.15 4.70
N THR A 83 9.13 7.89 5.20
CA THR A 83 9.30 9.30 5.59
C THR A 83 10.02 9.46 6.92
N ASP A 84 10.14 8.40 7.70
CA ASP A 84 10.99 8.35 8.87
C ASP A 84 12.01 7.19 8.77
N THR A 85 12.86 7.06 9.74
CA THR A 85 13.93 6.05 9.69
C THR A 85 13.80 4.99 10.77
N THR A 86 12.66 4.95 11.44
CA THR A 86 12.44 4.05 12.57
C THR A 86 11.28 3.12 12.28
N ASN A 87 11.53 1.82 12.20
CA ASN A 87 10.46 0.86 12.20
C ASN A 87 9.78 0.88 13.59
N SER A 88 8.65 1.56 13.68
CA SER A 88 7.89 1.74 14.92
C SER A 88 7.05 0.51 15.30
N GLY A 89 6.89 -0.42 14.40
CA GLY A 89 6.10 -1.65 14.58
C GLY A 89 6.90 -2.80 15.18
N SER A 90 7.75 -3.42 14.39
CA SER A 90 8.51 -4.60 14.79
C SER A 90 9.44 -4.33 15.96
N GLY A 91 9.44 -5.20 16.95
CA GLY A 91 10.30 -5.11 18.14
C GLY A 91 10.00 -3.95 19.08
N THR A 92 9.36 -2.89 18.62
CA THR A 92 9.09 -1.68 19.42
C THR A 92 7.85 -1.86 20.29
N LEU A 93 6.72 -2.20 19.67
CA LEU A 93 5.46 -2.41 20.41
C LEU A 93 5.32 -3.83 20.98
N ASN A 94 5.77 -4.80 20.23
CA ASN A 94 5.46 -6.21 20.47
C ASN A 94 6.57 -6.97 21.18
N GLY A 95 7.67 -6.28 21.51
CA GLY A 95 8.86 -6.88 22.10
C GLY A 95 9.73 -7.61 21.08
N THR A 96 10.69 -8.38 21.56
CA THR A 96 11.67 -9.11 20.75
C THR A 96 11.59 -10.61 21.01
N GLY A 97 12.35 -11.40 20.28
CA GLY A 97 12.52 -12.84 20.51
C GLY A 97 11.54 -13.73 19.75
N SER A 98 10.81 -13.19 18.78
CA SER A 98 10.01 -13.99 17.87
C SER A 98 10.11 -13.47 16.44
N TYR A 99 9.90 -14.34 15.46
CA TYR A 99 9.92 -13.97 14.03
C TYR A 99 8.99 -12.77 13.74
N ILE A 100 7.77 -12.79 14.25
CA ILE A 100 6.78 -11.74 14.03
C ILE A 100 7.26 -10.41 14.62
N ASN A 101 7.79 -10.43 15.84
CA ASN A 101 8.24 -9.23 16.52
C ASN A 101 9.52 -8.64 15.91
N GLU A 102 10.33 -9.49 15.27
CA GLU A 102 11.64 -9.10 14.74
C GLU A 102 11.64 -9.01 13.20
N PHE A 103 10.48 -9.13 12.58
CA PHE A 103 10.37 -9.12 11.13
C PHE A 103 10.83 -7.79 10.55
N ARG A 104 11.88 -7.84 9.71
CA ARG A 104 12.44 -6.68 8.97
C ARG A 104 12.86 -5.48 9.84
N MET A 105 13.22 -5.69 11.09
CA MET A 105 13.60 -4.62 12.03
C MET A 105 14.77 -3.74 11.56
N GLY A 106 15.61 -4.25 10.65
CA GLY A 106 16.74 -3.51 10.08
C GLY A 106 16.36 -2.54 8.96
N GLU A 107 15.08 -2.43 8.64
CA GLU A 107 14.53 -1.61 7.56
C GLU A 107 13.68 -0.48 8.14
N SER A 108 13.31 0.53 7.31
CA SER A 108 12.52 1.67 7.80
C SER A 108 11.02 1.39 7.85
N PRO A 109 10.40 0.76 6.82
CA PRO A 109 8.95 0.61 6.81
C PRO A 109 8.44 -0.08 8.07
N ASP A 110 7.39 0.49 8.64
CA ASP A 110 6.77 0.02 9.85
C ASP A 110 6.00 -1.27 9.62
N ILE A 111 6.30 -2.31 10.39
CA ILE A 111 5.60 -3.59 10.29
C ILE A 111 5.11 -4.03 11.65
N SER A 112 3.85 -4.42 11.71
CA SER A 112 3.25 -5.03 12.88
C SER A 112 2.43 -6.26 12.48
N TYR A 113 1.73 -6.83 13.44
CA TYR A 113 0.89 -7.99 13.20
C TYR A 113 -0.47 -7.85 13.89
N THR A 114 -1.46 -8.54 13.36
CA THR A 114 -2.83 -8.52 13.86
C THR A 114 -2.99 -9.33 15.14
N LYS A 115 -4.05 -9.00 15.91
CA LYS A 115 -4.48 -9.75 17.12
C LYS A 115 -3.46 -9.82 18.24
N PHE A 116 -2.69 -8.77 18.43
CA PHE A 116 -1.91 -8.59 19.64
C PHE A 116 -2.66 -7.70 20.67
N GLY A 117 -2.31 -7.83 21.94
CA GLY A 117 -2.87 -6.98 23.00
C GLY A 117 -2.06 -5.70 23.20
N HIS A 118 -2.74 -4.56 23.37
CA HIS A 118 -2.12 -3.31 23.75
C HIS A 118 -2.91 -2.63 24.87
N ALA A 119 -2.22 -2.20 25.91
CA ALA A 119 -2.83 -1.54 27.08
C ALA A 119 -4.02 -2.31 27.67
N GLY A 120 -3.98 -3.66 27.63
CA GLY A 120 -5.05 -4.52 28.13
C GLY A 120 -6.28 -4.63 27.22
N VAL A 121 -6.19 -4.12 26.00
CA VAL A 121 -7.26 -4.19 25.00
C VAL A 121 -6.75 -5.00 23.81
N ALA A 122 -7.53 -5.97 23.34
CA ALA A 122 -7.24 -6.66 22.08
C ALA A 122 -7.51 -5.68 20.92
N ILE A 123 -6.45 -5.28 20.23
CA ILE A 123 -6.47 -4.23 19.22
C ILE A 123 -7.43 -4.60 18.08
N ASP A 124 -7.25 -5.80 17.54
CA ASP A 124 -7.89 -6.19 16.28
C ASP A 124 -9.17 -7.00 16.47
N ASP A 125 -9.63 -7.18 17.69
CA ASP A 125 -10.94 -7.80 18.00
C ASP A 125 -12.04 -6.73 18.24
N SER A 126 -11.91 -5.59 17.58
CA SER A 126 -12.87 -4.50 17.66
C SER A 126 -14.23 -4.89 17.06
N PRO A 127 -15.35 -4.54 17.73
CA PRO A 127 -16.68 -4.73 17.15
C PRO A 127 -16.94 -3.82 15.93
N TYR A 128 -16.02 -2.90 15.66
CA TYR A 128 -16.08 -1.98 14.51
C TYR A 128 -15.34 -2.50 13.29
N ASN A 129 -14.69 -3.66 13.38
CA ASN A 129 -14.09 -4.30 12.21
C ASN A 129 -15.17 -4.70 11.21
N LEU A 130 -14.98 -4.35 9.95
CA LEU A 130 -15.85 -4.81 8.84
C LEU A 130 -15.39 -6.17 8.32
N VAL A 131 -14.13 -6.53 8.56
CA VAL A 131 -13.58 -7.87 8.34
C VAL A 131 -12.78 -8.28 9.58
N VAL A 132 -12.81 -9.57 9.89
CA VAL A 132 -12.06 -10.11 11.02
C VAL A 132 -10.66 -10.49 10.53
N PRO A 133 -9.59 -9.86 11.02
CA PRO A 133 -8.24 -10.22 10.62
C PRO A 133 -7.86 -11.61 11.13
N GLU A 134 -7.02 -12.30 10.37
CA GLU A 134 -6.36 -13.51 10.83
C GLU A 134 -5.38 -13.16 11.98
N ALA A 135 -5.18 -14.06 12.92
CA ALA A 135 -4.21 -13.86 13.98
C ALA A 135 -2.78 -13.96 13.44
N ASN A 136 -1.92 -13.03 13.85
CA ASN A 136 -0.52 -12.97 13.44
C ASN A 136 -0.31 -12.76 11.93
N SER A 137 -1.26 -12.14 11.24
CA SER A 137 -1.03 -11.59 9.90
C SER A 137 -0.15 -10.36 10.03
N LEU A 138 0.96 -10.33 9.31
CA LEU A 138 1.82 -9.16 9.25
C LEU A 138 1.19 -8.09 8.37
N TYR A 139 1.49 -6.83 8.62
CA TYR A 139 1.02 -5.72 7.78
C TYR A 139 2.01 -4.55 7.79
N LEU A 140 2.01 -3.75 6.73
CA LEU A 140 2.60 -2.41 6.73
C LEU A 140 1.72 -1.48 7.55
N GLY A 141 2.30 -0.74 8.49
CA GLY A 141 1.60 0.15 9.39
C GLY A 141 2.19 1.55 9.45
N TRP A 142 1.54 2.42 10.22
CA TRP A 142 1.94 3.83 10.43
C TRP A 142 2.18 4.64 9.15
N ILE A 143 1.69 4.17 8.04
CA ILE A 143 1.94 4.71 6.70
C ILE A 143 1.64 6.20 6.65
N ALA A 144 2.57 6.95 6.04
CA ALA A 144 2.48 8.38 5.82
C ALA A 144 2.42 8.76 4.32
N PRO A 145 1.92 9.94 3.97
CA PRO A 145 1.89 10.41 2.59
C PRO A 145 3.29 10.54 1.98
N GLY A 146 3.43 10.03 0.76
CA GLY A 146 4.69 10.05 0.02
C GLY A 146 5.48 8.76 0.10
N GLU A 147 5.16 7.90 1.04
CA GLU A 147 5.79 6.58 1.16
C GLU A 147 5.41 5.66 0.02
N TRP A 148 6.29 4.69 -0.25
CA TRP A 148 6.06 3.66 -1.24
C TRP A 148 6.90 2.41 -0.97
N VAL A 149 6.41 1.28 -1.46
CA VAL A 149 7.10 -0.01 -1.43
C VAL A 149 7.04 -0.70 -2.79
N ARG A 150 8.04 -1.51 -3.11
CA ARG A 150 8.16 -2.20 -4.40
C ARG A 150 8.10 -3.70 -4.26
N TYR A 151 7.50 -4.32 -5.27
CA TYR A 151 7.36 -5.76 -5.37
C TYR A 151 7.77 -6.24 -6.76
N THR A 152 8.69 -7.17 -6.82
CA THR A 152 8.85 -7.98 -8.03
C THR A 152 7.72 -9.00 -8.09
N VAL A 153 6.93 -8.98 -9.16
CA VAL A 153 5.79 -9.87 -9.34
C VAL A 153 5.90 -10.68 -10.61
N ASN A 154 5.17 -11.80 -10.66
CA ASN A 154 5.00 -12.60 -11.87
C ASN A 154 3.53 -12.60 -12.30
N VAL A 155 3.22 -11.94 -13.39
CA VAL A 155 1.88 -11.88 -13.98
C VAL A 155 1.70 -13.08 -14.90
N ALA A 156 0.84 -14.01 -14.51
CA ALA A 156 0.65 -15.27 -15.24
C ALA A 156 -0.01 -15.08 -16.61
N SER A 157 -0.90 -14.11 -16.72
CA SER A 157 -1.64 -13.84 -17.95
C SER A 157 -1.84 -12.35 -18.14
N GLU A 158 -1.62 -11.88 -19.37
CA GLU A 158 -2.01 -10.53 -19.73
C GLU A 158 -3.53 -10.35 -19.64
N GLY A 159 -3.98 -9.25 -19.08
CA GLY A 159 -5.42 -9.00 -18.93
C GLY A 159 -5.74 -7.75 -18.13
N TRP A 160 -7.04 -7.56 -17.94
CA TRP A 160 -7.56 -6.52 -17.06
C TRP A 160 -7.68 -7.05 -15.64
N TYR A 161 -7.29 -6.22 -14.69
CA TYR A 161 -7.31 -6.53 -13.26
C TYR A 161 -7.95 -5.41 -12.47
N SER A 162 -8.51 -5.75 -11.34
CA SER A 162 -8.85 -4.83 -10.25
C SER A 162 -8.18 -5.30 -8.97
N ILE A 163 -8.12 -4.41 -7.97
CA ILE A 163 -7.53 -4.73 -6.67
C ILE A 163 -8.64 -4.89 -5.64
N THR A 164 -8.48 -5.88 -4.80
CA THR A 164 -9.12 -5.97 -3.49
C THR A 164 -8.04 -5.77 -2.45
N THR A 165 -8.23 -4.88 -1.47
CA THR A 165 -7.24 -4.69 -0.40
C THR A 165 -7.87 -4.80 0.96
N MET A 166 -7.13 -5.38 1.92
CA MET A 166 -7.43 -5.35 3.34
C MET A 166 -6.58 -4.28 4.00
N TYR A 167 -7.23 -3.36 4.68
CA TYR A 167 -6.58 -2.16 5.20
C TYR A 167 -7.33 -1.57 6.39
N THR A 168 -6.68 -0.63 7.07
CA THR A 168 -7.32 0.35 7.95
C THR A 168 -6.95 1.75 7.51
N SER A 169 -7.86 2.71 7.65
CA SER A 169 -7.56 4.12 7.45
C SER A 169 -8.54 5.00 8.21
N LYS A 170 -8.06 5.62 9.28
CA LYS A 170 -8.87 6.51 10.13
C LYS A 170 -9.50 7.65 9.33
N LEU A 171 -8.81 8.17 8.33
CA LEU A 171 -9.24 9.36 7.57
C LEU A 171 -9.63 9.06 6.11
N GLY A 172 -9.59 7.80 5.71
CA GLY A 172 -9.61 7.45 4.30
C GLY A 172 -8.24 7.70 3.66
N GLY A 173 -8.21 7.83 2.35
CA GLY A 173 -6.96 8.14 1.65
C GLY A 173 -6.97 7.68 0.21
N ARG A 174 -5.83 7.83 -0.45
CA ARG A 174 -5.61 7.36 -1.82
C ARG A 174 -4.29 6.65 -1.94
N ILE A 175 -4.30 5.60 -2.73
CA ILE A 175 -3.11 4.87 -3.18
C ILE A 175 -3.01 4.94 -4.70
N SER A 176 -1.86 4.61 -5.26
CA SER A 176 -1.73 4.31 -6.70
C SER A 176 -0.73 3.19 -6.91
N LEU A 177 -0.77 2.57 -8.09
CA LEU A 177 0.21 1.57 -8.49
C LEU A 177 0.91 2.00 -9.78
N ASP A 178 2.24 1.92 -9.76
CA ASP A 178 3.05 1.91 -10.96
C ASP A 178 3.38 0.46 -11.37
N VAL A 179 3.50 0.24 -12.65
CA VAL A 179 4.07 -0.97 -13.25
C VAL A 179 5.31 -0.58 -14.05
N ASP A 180 6.46 -1.11 -13.66
CA ASP A 180 7.75 -0.80 -14.27
C ASP A 180 8.02 0.72 -14.35
N GLY A 181 7.59 1.47 -13.34
CA GLY A 181 7.76 2.93 -13.25
C GLY A 181 6.73 3.75 -14.04
N VAL A 182 5.68 3.12 -14.56
CA VAL A 182 4.57 3.81 -15.26
C VAL A 182 3.31 3.71 -14.43
N ASP A 183 2.68 4.86 -14.12
CA ASP A 183 1.40 4.90 -13.42
C ASP A 183 0.34 4.08 -14.17
N ALA A 184 -0.12 3.00 -13.55
CA ALA A 184 -1.08 2.06 -14.12
C ALA A 184 -2.52 2.34 -13.71
N THR A 185 -2.73 2.93 -12.52
CA THR A 185 -4.06 3.03 -11.92
C THR A 185 -4.57 4.45 -11.77
N GLY A 186 -3.68 5.44 -11.69
CA GLY A 186 -4.02 6.72 -11.10
C GLY A 186 -4.41 6.58 -9.62
N PRO A 187 -4.89 7.65 -8.99
CA PRO A 187 -5.32 7.63 -7.60
C PRO A 187 -6.57 6.76 -7.38
N LEU A 188 -6.45 5.77 -6.50
CA LEU A 188 -7.52 4.88 -6.04
C LEU A 188 -7.97 5.30 -4.64
N ALA A 189 -9.24 5.68 -4.49
CA ALA A 189 -9.77 6.14 -3.21
C ALA A 189 -10.08 4.97 -2.27
N LEU A 190 -9.65 5.12 -1.02
CA LEU A 190 -9.92 4.18 0.07
C LEU A 190 -10.98 4.78 1.00
N PRO A 191 -12.05 4.06 1.30
CA PRO A 191 -13.04 4.48 2.28
C PRO A 191 -12.44 4.70 3.67
N ILE A 192 -13.02 5.64 4.42
CA ILE A 192 -12.71 5.84 5.83
C ILE A 192 -13.16 4.63 6.66
N THR A 193 -12.34 4.22 7.62
CA THR A 193 -12.68 3.16 8.58
C THR A 193 -12.98 3.68 9.99
N TYR A 194 -13.01 5.01 10.16
CA TYR A 194 -13.37 5.66 11.42
C TYR A 194 -14.77 5.25 11.91
N ALA A 195 -14.89 4.92 13.20
CA ALA A 195 -16.15 4.61 13.84
C ALA A 195 -16.39 5.57 15.03
N ALA A 196 -17.34 6.49 14.88
CA ALA A 196 -17.62 7.51 15.90
C ALA A 196 -18.03 6.94 17.27
N ALA A 197 -18.55 5.71 17.31
CA ALA A 197 -18.91 5.01 18.53
C ALA A 197 -17.71 4.40 19.28
N ASP A 198 -16.55 4.28 18.62
CA ASP A 198 -15.33 3.87 19.30
C ASP A 198 -14.66 5.06 19.98
N THR A 199 -14.62 5.05 21.29
CA THR A 199 -14.04 6.13 22.12
C THR A 199 -12.54 5.97 22.35
N ILE A 200 -11.94 4.89 21.87
CA ILE A 200 -10.51 4.61 22.01
C ILE A 200 -9.80 5.16 20.77
N ASP A 201 -9.15 6.32 20.89
CA ASP A 201 -8.61 7.04 19.73
C ASP A 201 -7.58 6.26 18.94
N TRP A 202 -6.60 5.63 19.59
CA TRP A 202 -5.57 4.86 18.91
C TRP A 202 -6.14 3.62 18.19
N ARG A 203 -7.24 3.01 18.70
CA ARG A 203 -7.88 1.85 18.07
C ARG A 203 -8.58 2.21 16.77
N GLN A 204 -8.88 3.49 16.51
CA GLN A 204 -9.42 3.96 15.24
C GLN A 204 -8.51 3.62 14.03
N ALA A 205 -7.22 3.44 14.26
CA ALA A 205 -6.29 2.99 13.23
C ALA A 205 -6.28 1.45 13.03
N HIS A 206 -7.13 0.72 13.74
CA HIS A 206 -7.19 -0.75 13.71
C HIS A 206 -8.59 -1.28 13.37
N HIS A 207 -9.45 -0.46 12.78
CA HIS A 207 -10.74 -0.92 12.26
C HIS A 207 -10.54 -1.50 10.85
N TRP A 208 -10.37 -2.81 10.80
CA TRP A 208 -10.08 -3.51 9.56
C TRP A 208 -11.27 -3.52 8.60
N ASN A 209 -10.98 -3.22 7.34
CA ASN A 209 -11.93 -3.22 6.23
C ASN A 209 -11.34 -3.94 5.02
N ARG A 210 -12.20 -4.42 4.16
CA ARG A 210 -11.84 -4.97 2.86
C ARG A 210 -12.64 -4.26 1.78
N VAL A 211 -11.95 -3.60 0.86
CA VAL A 211 -12.57 -2.97 -0.31
C VAL A 211 -12.18 -3.73 -1.57
N ALA A 212 -13.17 -4.01 -2.41
CA ALA A 212 -12.97 -4.75 -3.66
C ALA A 212 -13.25 -3.86 -4.87
N GLY A 213 -12.71 -4.26 -6.03
CA GLY A 213 -12.96 -3.59 -7.31
C GLY A 213 -12.30 -2.22 -7.43
N LEU A 214 -11.19 -2.00 -6.72
CA LEU A 214 -10.41 -0.78 -6.85
C LEU A 214 -9.72 -0.73 -8.21
N GLY A 215 -10.09 0.28 -8.99
CA GLY A 215 -9.54 0.50 -10.32
C GLY A 215 -9.91 -0.58 -11.34
N ARG A 216 -9.53 -0.33 -12.58
CA ARG A 216 -9.51 -1.30 -13.67
C ARG A 216 -8.36 -0.94 -14.58
N PHE A 217 -7.33 -1.77 -14.59
CA PHE A 217 -6.08 -1.51 -15.30
C PHE A 217 -5.54 -2.79 -15.94
N ARG A 218 -4.72 -2.62 -16.97
CA ARG A 218 -4.18 -3.74 -17.73
C ARG A 218 -2.79 -4.07 -17.25
N LEU A 219 -2.51 -5.35 -17.04
CA LEU A 219 -1.17 -5.88 -16.76
C LEU A 219 -0.73 -6.77 -17.92
N PRO A 220 0.49 -6.60 -18.44
CA PRO A 220 1.09 -7.55 -19.36
C PRO A 220 1.52 -8.82 -18.62
N ALA A 221 1.62 -9.94 -19.33
CA ALA A 221 2.16 -11.18 -18.77
C ALA A 221 3.68 -11.07 -18.58
N GLY A 222 4.20 -11.72 -17.56
CA GLY A 222 5.63 -11.79 -17.29
C GLY A 222 6.06 -11.22 -15.95
N LYS A 223 7.36 -10.97 -15.83
CA LYS A 223 7.97 -10.38 -14.64
C LYS A 223 7.84 -8.85 -14.70
N HIS A 224 7.29 -8.26 -13.66
CA HIS A 224 7.10 -6.82 -13.54
C HIS A 224 7.50 -6.29 -12.16
N LEU A 225 7.82 -4.99 -12.10
CA LEU A 225 8.04 -4.25 -10.87
C LEU A 225 6.79 -3.44 -10.56
N LEU A 226 6.07 -3.79 -9.50
CA LEU A 226 5.00 -2.96 -8.94
C LEU A 226 5.58 -1.98 -7.94
N THR A 227 5.10 -0.73 -7.94
CA THR A 227 5.31 0.22 -6.84
C THR A 227 3.95 0.63 -6.29
N LEU A 228 3.72 0.35 -5.01
CA LEU A 228 2.56 0.84 -4.28
C LEU A 228 2.91 2.18 -3.64
N HIS A 229 2.19 3.23 -4.03
CA HIS A 229 2.34 4.58 -3.49
C HIS A 229 1.21 4.93 -2.54
N PHE A 230 1.53 5.60 -1.44
CA PHE A 230 0.59 6.17 -0.50
C PHE A 230 0.54 7.69 -0.69
N LEU A 231 -0.58 8.20 -1.20
CA LEU A 231 -0.63 9.55 -1.76
C LEU A 231 -1.01 10.63 -0.75
N ASP A 232 -1.89 10.30 0.17
CA ASP A 232 -2.41 11.25 1.15
C ASP A 232 -2.97 10.54 2.39
N HIS A 233 -3.20 11.32 3.43
CA HIS A 233 -3.67 10.93 4.76
C HIS A 233 -2.78 9.93 5.50
N PRO A 234 -2.30 10.31 6.68
CA PRO A 234 -1.45 9.47 7.51
C PRO A 234 -2.25 8.41 8.26
N VAL A 235 -1.53 7.45 8.83
CA VAL A 235 -2.05 6.41 9.71
C VAL A 235 -3.00 5.46 8.99
N MET A 236 -2.47 4.86 7.95
CA MET A 236 -3.05 3.69 7.30
C MET A 236 -2.26 2.44 7.66
N ASN A 237 -2.93 1.30 7.66
CA ASN A 237 -2.31 -0.01 7.75
C ASN A 237 -2.79 -0.86 6.58
N PHE A 238 -1.88 -1.62 5.97
CA PHE A 238 -2.18 -2.46 4.82
C PHE A 238 -1.68 -3.89 5.05
N ASP A 239 -2.61 -4.84 5.04
CA ASP A 239 -2.32 -6.27 5.14
C ASP A 239 -1.92 -6.81 3.76
N TYR A 240 -2.84 -6.81 2.78
CA TYR A 240 -2.58 -7.33 1.45
C TYR A 240 -3.32 -6.57 0.34
N MET A 241 -2.84 -6.78 -0.89
CA MET A 241 -3.56 -6.50 -2.13
C MET A 241 -3.84 -7.82 -2.88
N GLU A 242 -5.06 -8.07 -3.27
CA GLU A 242 -5.44 -9.21 -4.11
C GLU A 242 -5.78 -8.73 -5.52
N PHE A 243 -5.04 -9.21 -6.51
CA PHE A 243 -5.26 -8.89 -7.92
C PHE A 243 -6.26 -9.88 -8.52
N VAL A 244 -7.41 -9.37 -8.94
CA VAL A 244 -8.52 -10.15 -9.46
C VAL A 244 -8.70 -9.86 -10.94
N PRO A 245 -8.69 -10.88 -11.82
CA PRO A 245 -9.02 -10.67 -13.23
C PRO A 245 -10.45 -10.13 -13.38
N VAL A 246 -10.61 -9.18 -14.30
CA VAL A 246 -11.92 -8.59 -14.65
C VAL A 246 -12.12 -8.59 -16.15
N PRO A 247 -13.39 -8.62 -16.62
CA PRO A 247 -13.70 -8.59 -18.07
C PRO A 247 -13.18 -7.36 -18.78
#